data_7ab80068fb63541feebe10f2cc6ff442
#
_entry.id   7ab80068fb63541feebe10f2cc6ff442
#
_cell.length_a   1.000
_cell.length_b   1.000
_cell.length_c   1.000
_cell.angle_alpha   90.00
_cell.angle_beta   90.00
_cell.angle_gamma   90.00
#
_symmetry.space_group_name_H-M   'P 1'
#
loop_
_entity.id
_entity.type
_entity.pdbx_description
1 polymer ?
#
loop_
_entity_poly.entity_id
_entity_poly.type
_entity_poly.pdbx_seq_one_letter_code
_entity_poly.pdbx_strand_id
1 'polypeptide(L)'
;RHYAASKSRIDIGKLLIARGADINARDKANQLPLHRAATTGSTGFINLLLHPPEGSPKARLNTADRVGNTPLHLAMESAHAEAACLLIEAGADRTRENLDGQTPEDLEGVGGQEQKRAREYVIQRCGKP
;
A
#
# COMPACT_ATOMS: atom_id res chain seq x y z
N ARG A 1 -13.16 -17.69 9.44
CA ARG A 1 -12.01 -18.41 8.89
C ARG A 1 -10.96 -17.49 8.29
N HIS A 2 -11.38 -16.66 7.32
CA HIS A 2 -10.45 -15.71 6.70
C HIS A 2 -9.88 -14.74 7.71
N TYR A 3 -10.69 -14.32 8.65
CA TYR A 3 -10.26 -13.41 9.71
C TYR A 3 -9.16 -14.04 10.56
N ALA A 4 -9.33 -15.29 10.97
CA ALA A 4 -8.34 -15.98 11.79
C ALA A 4 -7.02 -16.18 11.05
N ALA A 5 -7.08 -16.52 9.74
CA ALA A 5 -5.89 -16.68 8.92
C ALA A 5 -5.14 -15.37 8.74
N SER A 6 -5.86 -14.26 8.50
CA SER A 6 -5.26 -12.93 8.37
C SER A 6 -4.59 -12.49 9.66
N LYS A 7 -5.25 -12.73 10.80
CA LYS A 7 -4.69 -12.38 12.10
C LYS A 7 -3.41 -13.17 12.38
N SER A 8 -3.40 -14.46 12.06
CA SER A 8 -2.24 -15.31 12.23
C SER A 8 -1.05 -14.80 11.41
N ARG A 9 -1.29 -14.41 10.16
CA ARG A 9 -0.26 -13.84 9.29
C ARG A 9 0.30 -12.55 9.83
N ILE A 10 -0.55 -11.70 10.40
CA ILE A 10 -0.13 -10.44 11.01
C ILE A 10 0.74 -10.72 12.23
N ASP A 11 0.35 -11.65 13.07
CA ASP A 11 1.14 -12.03 14.26
C ASP A 11 2.51 -12.56 13.87
N ILE A 12 2.59 -13.39 12.84
CA ILE A 12 3.86 -13.89 12.32
C ILE A 12 4.70 -12.73 11.78
N GLY A 13 4.08 -11.81 11.05
CA GLY A 13 4.74 -10.61 10.54
C GLY A 13 5.33 -9.77 11.65
N LYS A 14 4.57 -9.53 12.72
CA LYS A 14 5.06 -8.79 13.89
C LYS A 14 6.28 -9.48 14.52
N LEU A 15 6.25 -10.78 14.63
CA LEU A 15 7.35 -11.56 15.19
C LEU A 15 8.60 -11.43 14.33
N LEU A 16 8.46 -11.53 13.00
CA LEU A 16 9.58 -11.42 12.08
C LEU A 16 10.20 -10.03 12.12
N ILE A 17 9.38 -8.98 12.17
CA ILE A 17 9.86 -7.60 12.27
C ILE A 17 10.60 -7.40 13.59
N ALA A 18 10.06 -7.91 14.68
CA ALA A 18 10.69 -7.81 15.99
C ALA A 18 12.05 -8.52 16.04
N ARG A 19 12.24 -9.53 15.17
CA ARG A 19 13.51 -10.27 15.06
C ARG A 19 14.47 -9.67 14.03
N GLY A 20 14.16 -8.50 13.50
CA GLY A 20 15.05 -7.77 12.62
C GLY A 20 14.85 -8.01 11.13
N ALA A 21 13.69 -8.54 10.71
CA ALA A 21 13.37 -8.68 9.30
C ALA A 21 13.38 -7.29 8.63
N ASP A 22 13.94 -7.23 7.43
CA ASP A 22 14.01 -5.97 6.68
C ASP A 22 12.69 -5.69 5.97
N ILE A 23 11.91 -4.76 6.48
CA ILE A 23 10.61 -4.39 5.91
C ILE A 23 10.75 -3.52 4.66
N ASN A 24 11.97 -3.12 4.32
CA ASN A 24 12.25 -2.36 3.09
C ASN A 24 13.06 -3.17 2.09
N ALA A 25 13.12 -4.50 2.25
CA ALA A 25 13.77 -5.38 1.29
C ALA A 25 12.99 -5.43 -0.02
N ARG A 26 13.69 -5.36 -1.14
CA ARG A 26 13.09 -5.33 -2.48
C ARG A 26 13.16 -6.68 -3.15
N ASP A 27 12.11 -7.05 -3.87
CA ASP A 27 12.08 -8.28 -4.67
C ASP A 27 12.62 -8.02 -6.10
N LYS A 28 12.44 -8.99 -6.99
CA LYS A 28 12.93 -8.91 -8.39
C LYS A 28 12.24 -7.82 -9.20
N ALA A 29 11.02 -7.46 -8.85
CA ALA A 29 10.28 -6.36 -9.48
C ALA A 29 10.59 -5.03 -8.81
N ASN A 30 11.56 -5.01 -7.90
CA ASN A 30 11.95 -3.85 -7.11
C ASN A 30 10.83 -3.38 -6.18
N GLN A 31 9.95 -4.29 -5.78
CA GLN A 31 8.82 -4.01 -4.90
C GLN A 31 9.17 -4.28 -3.45
N LEU A 32 8.66 -3.40 -2.58
CA LEU A 32 8.72 -3.56 -1.14
C LEU A 32 7.54 -4.41 -0.65
N PRO A 33 7.60 -4.97 0.57
CA PRO A 33 6.42 -5.59 1.17
C PRO A 33 5.19 -4.68 1.16
N LEU A 34 5.37 -3.37 1.30
CA LEU A 34 4.26 -2.41 1.27
C LEU A 34 3.58 -2.37 -0.09
N HIS A 35 4.33 -2.50 -1.21
CA HIS A 35 3.75 -2.62 -2.55
C HIS A 35 2.79 -3.83 -2.61
N ARG A 36 3.24 -4.96 -2.12
CA ARG A 36 2.44 -6.19 -2.16
C ARG A 36 1.21 -6.10 -1.29
N ALA A 37 1.34 -5.52 -0.09
CA ALA A 37 0.22 -5.32 0.80
C ALA A 37 -0.83 -4.38 0.17
N ALA A 38 -0.38 -3.35 -0.54
CA ALA A 38 -1.27 -2.42 -1.25
C ALA A 38 -2.01 -3.12 -2.39
N THR A 39 -1.30 -3.95 -3.17
CA THR A 39 -1.88 -4.70 -4.28
C THR A 39 -2.97 -5.66 -3.82
N THR A 40 -2.79 -6.29 -2.67
CA THR A 40 -3.75 -7.26 -2.13
C THR A 40 -4.80 -6.63 -1.22
N GLY A 41 -4.67 -5.34 -0.92
CA GLY A 41 -5.59 -4.65 -0.02
C GLY A 41 -5.50 -5.11 1.42
N SER A 42 -4.34 -5.62 1.83
CA SER A 42 -4.12 -6.18 3.18
C SER A 42 -3.92 -5.06 4.20
N THR A 43 -5.00 -4.43 4.64
CA THR A 43 -4.95 -3.27 5.55
C THR A 43 -4.23 -3.56 6.85
N GLY A 44 -4.39 -4.77 7.40
CA GLY A 44 -3.68 -5.18 8.61
C GLY A 44 -2.17 -5.17 8.44
N PHE A 45 -1.67 -5.68 7.31
CA PHE A 45 -0.25 -5.64 7.00
C PHE A 45 0.23 -4.22 6.71
N ILE A 46 -0.57 -3.42 6.03
CA ILE A 46 -0.23 -2.01 5.79
C ILE A 46 -0.03 -1.29 7.11
N ASN A 47 -0.97 -1.44 8.04
CA ASN A 47 -0.84 -0.85 9.37
C ASN A 47 0.40 -1.34 10.10
N LEU A 48 0.70 -2.63 10.02
CA LEU A 48 1.89 -3.19 10.63
C LEU A 48 3.18 -2.59 10.07
N LEU A 49 3.24 -2.44 8.74
CA LEU A 49 4.42 -1.89 8.06
C LEU A 49 4.59 -0.39 8.33
N LEU A 50 3.49 0.34 8.46
CA LEU A 50 3.52 1.78 8.74
C LEU A 50 3.76 2.07 10.23
N HIS A 51 3.34 1.17 11.10
CA HIS A 51 3.46 1.31 12.55
C HIS A 51 4.09 0.05 13.15
N PRO A 52 5.37 -0.23 12.82
CA PRO A 52 6.04 -1.43 13.29
C PRO A 52 6.32 -1.37 14.78
N PRO A 53 6.68 -2.51 15.40
CA PRO A 53 7.08 -2.52 16.81
C PRO A 53 8.18 -1.50 17.08
N GLU A 54 8.21 -0.99 18.30
CA GLU A 54 9.20 -0.02 18.74
C GLU A 54 10.63 -0.50 18.44
N GLY A 55 11.45 0.39 17.92
CA GLY A 55 12.82 0.06 17.55
C GLY A 55 12.99 -0.47 16.14
N SER A 56 11.90 -0.75 15.43
CA SER A 56 11.95 -1.20 14.03
C SER A 56 11.77 -0.02 13.08
N PRO A 57 12.44 -0.04 11.91
CA PRO A 57 12.27 1.05 10.93
C PRO A 57 10.88 0.98 10.28
N LYS A 58 10.34 2.14 9.93
CA LYS A 58 9.07 2.22 9.21
C LYS A 58 9.26 1.88 7.74
N ALA A 59 8.22 1.35 7.12
CA ALA A 59 8.21 1.11 5.68
C ALA A 59 8.33 2.44 4.91
N ARG A 60 9.03 2.42 3.79
CA ARG A 60 9.13 3.56 2.90
C ARG A 60 7.85 3.67 2.08
N LEU A 61 7.25 4.86 2.09
CA LEU A 61 5.95 5.10 1.46
C LEU A 61 6.00 5.38 -0.04
N ASN A 62 7.04 6.09 -0.48
CA ASN A 62 7.06 6.66 -1.83
C ASN A 62 8.11 6.01 -2.73
N THR A 63 8.50 4.79 -2.42
CA THR A 63 9.46 4.04 -3.23
C THR A 63 8.78 3.50 -4.48
N ALA A 64 9.39 3.74 -5.64
CA ALA A 64 8.88 3.23 -6.92
C ALA A 64 9.42 1.84 -7.21
N ASP A 65 8.58 1.01 -7.82
CA ASP A 65 9.00 -0.28 -8.38
C ASP A 65 9.59 -0.07 -9.78
N ARG A 66 9.80 -1.15 -10.54
CA ARG A 66 10.40 -1.08 -11.88
C ARG A 66 9.62 -0.25 -12.89
N VAL A 67 8.30 -0.19 -12.75
CA VAL A 67 7.44 0.59 -13.65
C VAL A 67 7.10 1.96 -13.09
N GLY A 68 7.73 2.33 -11.99
CA GLY A 68 7.55 3.63 -11.36
C GLY A 68 6.35 3.71 -10.43
N ASN A 69 5.67 2.60 -10.17
CA ASN A 69 4.52 2.57 -9.28
C ASN A 69 4.95 2.58 -7.82
N THR A 70 4.34 3.46 -7.03
CA THR A 70 4.46 3.46 -5.58
C THR A 70 3.38 2.53 -4.99
N PRO A 71 3.44 2.20 -3.70
CA PRO A 71 2.36 1.44 -3.08
C PRO A 71 0.98 2.07 -3.30
N LEU A 72 0.88 3.40 -3.26
CA LEU A 72 -0.39 4.09 -3.52
C LEU A 72 -0.90 3.84 -4.95
N HIS A 73 -0.01 3.85 -5.95
CA HIS A 73 -0.39 3.48 -7.32
C HIS A 73 -1.04 2.11 -7.35
N LEU A 74 -0.43 1.13 -6.68
CA LEU A 74 -0.92 -0.24 -6.70
C LEU A 74 -2.26 -0.40 -5.95
N ALA A 75 -2.44 0.32 -4.85
CA ALA A 75 -3.71 0.32 -4.14
C ALA A 75 -4.83 0.90 -5.01
N MET A 76 -4.58 2.00 -5.68
CA MET A 76 -5.57 2.63 -6.57
C MET A 76 -5.83 1.77 -7.81
N GLU A 77 -4.79 1.20 -8.40
CA GLU A 77 -4.93 0.31 -9.55
C GLU A 77 -5.81 -0.90 -9.24
N SER A 78 -5.68 -1.44 -8.04
CA SER A 78 -6.44 -2.61 -7.61
C SER A 78 -7.79 -2.25 -6.96
N ALA A 79 -8.14 -0.97 -6.94
CA ALA A 79 -9.39 -0.45 -6.36
C ALA A 79 -9.54 -0.76 -4.87
N HIS A 80 -8.43 -0.80 -4.14
CA HIS A 80 -8.43 -1.00 -2.68
C HIS A 80 -8.43 0.36 -1.97
N ALA A 81 -9.61 0.96 -1.85
CA ALA A 81 -9.79 2.31 -1.34
C ALA A 81 -9.31 2.48 0.10
N GLU A 82 -9.62 1.53 0.98
CA GLU A 82 -9.19 1.61 2.38
C GLU A 82 -7.66 1.58 2.48
N ALA A 83 -7.02 0.69 1.72
CA ALA A 83 -5.56 0.63 1.68
C ALA A 83 -4.98 1.95 1.18
N ALA A 84 -5.56 2.53 0.13
CA ALA A 84 -5.12 3.81 -0.41
C ALA A 84 -5.23 4.91 0.65
N CYS A 85 -6.34 4.96 1.38
CA CYS A 85 -6.53 5.96 2.42
C CYS A 85 -5.51 5.82 3.56
N LEU A 86 -5.20 4.60 3.98
CA LEU A 86 -4.18 4.37 4.99
C LEU A 86 -2.81 4.91 4.55
N LEU A 87 -2.46 4.69 3.29
CA LEU A 87 -1.20 5.18 2.73
C LEU A 87 -1.19 6.71 2.67
N ILE A 88 -2.25 7.32 2.20
CA ILE A 88 -2.37 8.78 2.11
C ILE A 88 -2.29 9.41 3.50
N GLU A 89 -3.00 8.86 4.48
CA GLU A 89 -3.00 9.36 5.84
C GLU A 89 -1.62 9.26 6.50
N ALA A 90 -0.81 8.31 6.04
CA ALA A 90 0.56 8.15 6.52
C ALA A 90 1.56 9.06 5.80
N GLY A 91 1.14 9.78 4.76
CA GLY A 91 1.99 10.74 4.05
C GLY A 91 2.39 10.35 2.64
N ALA A 92 1.71 9.38 2.01
CA ALA A 92 2.02 8.99 0.64
C ALA A 92 1.80 10.16 -0.33
N ASP A 93 2.71 10.29 -1.30
CA ASP A 93 2.66 11.36 -2.30
C ASP A 93 1.63 11.02 -3.38
N ARG A 94 0.55 11.80 -3.41
CA ARG A 94 -0.55 11.60 -4.35
C ARG A 94 -0.27 12.15 -5.75
N THR A 95 0.80 12.93 -5.89
CA THR A 95 1.13 13.61 -7.15
C THR A 95 2.25 12.92 -7.93
N ARG A 96 2.84 11.87 -7.36
CA ARG A 96 3.95 11.18 -7.99
C ARG A 96 3.49 10.39 -9.22
N GLU A 97 4.20 10.60 -10.33
CA GLU A 97 3.91 9.90 -11.58
C GLU A 97 4.77 8.66 -11.73
N ASN A 98 4.17 7.61 -12.31
CA ASN A 98 4.92 6.42 -12.71
C ASN A 98 5.63 6.68 -14.05
N LEU A 99 6.25 5.64 -14.64
CA LEU A 99 6.97 5.80 -15.91
C LEU A 99 6.05 6.14 -17.09
N ASP A 100 4.74 5.87 -16.96
CA ASP A 100 3.74 6.23 -17.97
C ASP A 100 3.15 7.62 -17.74
N GLY A 101 3.69 8.38 -16.78
CA GLY A 101 3.23 9.72 -16.47
C GLY A 101 1.90 9.77 -15.74
N GLN A 102 1.52 8.68 -15.06
CA GLN A 102 0.25 8.60 -14.35
C GLN A 102 0.44 8.74 -12.85
N THR A 103 -0.42 9.56 -12.22
CA THR A 103 -0.51 9.62 -10.76
C THR A 103 -1.33 8.42 -10.27
N PRO A 104 -1.31 8.11 -8.96
CA PRO A 104 -2.12 6.98 -8.45
C PRO A 104 -3.59 7.06 -8.84
N GLU A 105 -4.17 8.26 -8.83
CA GLU A 105 -5.60 8.43 -9.14
C GLU A 105 -5.92 8.38 -10.63
N ASP A 106 -4.92 8.54 -11.50
CA ASP A 106 -5.09 8.46 -12.95
C ASP A 106 -5.15 7.02 -13.47
N LEU A 107 -4.73 6.05 -12.68
CA LEU A 107 -4.68 4.66 -13.12
C LEU A 107 -6.07 4.10 -13.34
N GLU A 108 -6.26 3.44 -14.48
CA GLU A 108 -7.54 2.82 -14.82
C GLU A 108 -7.68 1.39 -14.27
N GLY A 109 -6.57 0.76 -13.94
CA GLY A 109 -6.50 -0.52 -13.24
C GLY A 109 -7.59 -1.52 -13.60
N VAL A 110 -8.37 -1.92 -12.58
CA VAL A 110 -9.50 -2.83 -12.77
C VAL A 110 -10.66 -2.19 -13.54
N GLY A 111 -10.69 -0.86 -13.61
CA GLY A 111 -11.69 -0.12 -14.36
C GLY A 111 -13.12 -0.21 -13.82
N GLY A 112 -14.06 0.38 -14.55
CA GLY A 112 -15.47 0.28 -14.24
C GLY A 112 -15.89 0.92 -12.93
N GLN A 113 -16.96 0.40 -12.36
CA GLN A 113 -17.59 0.96 -11.16
C GLN A 113 -16.71 0.82 -9.92
N GLU A 114 -15.97 -0.26 -9.81
CA GLU A 114 -15.10 -0.49 -8.66
C GLU A 114 -14.01 0.59 -8.58
N GLN A 115 -13.38 0.89 -9.71
CA GLN A 115 -12.35 1.90 -9.79
C GLN A 115 -12.92 3.28 -9.45
N LYS A 116 -14.09 3.59 -9.99
CA LYS A 116 -14.77 4.85 -9.74
C LYS A 116 -15.13 5.01 -8.27
N ARG A 117 -15.68 3.98 -7.66
CA ARG A 117 -16.04 3.98 -6.23
C ARG A 117 -14.82 4.15 -5.34
N ALA A 118 -13.72 3.51 -5.70
CA ALA A 118 -12.48 3.63 -4.94
C ALA A 118 -11.97 5.07 -4.98
N ARG A 119 -11.95 5.70 -6.15
CA ARG A 119 -11.53 7.10 -6.28
C ARG A 119 -12.44 8.04 -5.47
N GLU A 120 -13.74 7.84 -5.57
CA GLU A 120 -14.71 8.65 -4.84
C GLU A 120 -14.53 8.51 -3.33
N TYR A 121 -14.33 7.29 -2.86
CA TYR A 121 -14.08 7.03 -1.44
C TYR A 121 -12.84 7.75 -0.96
N VAL A 122 -11.75 7.67 -1.71
CA VAL A 122 -10.49 8.32 -1.36
C VAL A 122 -10.66 9.83 -1.33
N ILE A 123 -11.32 10.41 -2.32
CA ILE A 123 -11.54 11.86 -2.37
C ILE A 123 -12.40 12.31 -1.20
N GLN A 124 -13.44 11.55 -0.89
CA GLN A 124 -14.33 11.89 0.21
C GLN A 124 -13.62 11.86 1.56
N ARG A 125 -12.77 10.87 1.78
CA ARG A 125 -12.07 10.70 3.06
C ARG A 125 -10.81 11.55 3.18
N CYS A 126 -10.04 11.66 2.08
CA CYS A 126 -8.72 12.30 2.09
C CYS A 126 -8.67 13.62 1.34
N GLY A 127 -9.77 14.02 0.69
CA GLY A 127 -9.80 15.20 -0.15
C GLY A 127 -9.16 14.97 -1.50
N LYS A 128 -9.15 16.01 -2.35
CA LYS A 128 -8.49 15.96 -3.65
C LYS A 128 -6.98 16.09 -3.50
N PRO A 129 -6.21 15.46 -4.40
CA PRO A 129 -4.75 15.55 -4.35
C PRO A 129 -4.23 16.97 -4.56
#